data_73dfaa5691f01d1b78e1c7197e3aa30b
#
_entry.id   73dfaa5691f01d1b78e1c7197e3aa30b
#
_cell.length_a   1.000
_cell.length_b   1.000
_cell.length_c   1.000
_cell.angle_alpha   90.00
_cell.angle_beta   90.00
_cell.angle_gamma   90.00
#
_symmetry.space_group_name_H-M   'P 1'
#
loop_
_entity.id
_entity.type
_entity.pdbx_description
1 polymer ?
#
loop_
_entity_poly.entity_id
_entity_poly.type
_entity_poly.pdbx_seq_one_letter_code
_entity_poly.pdbx_strand_id
1 'polypeptide(L)'
;MPWASMICSASTTSVVFDTYWAIPADSTTAKTGKWETGPRMELFNALEGALGKLPIIAEDLGELFPSVRELLADSTFPGMKVLQFAFGGGDSEYLPHNHVKNSVVYPGTHDNTTLTAWWDESASAKEKAVAAAYLHLTGCQPTAKEVAAVKTEAARTALLRAALGSVADRAIIPMADWLGLGEEAHLNSPGKLGGNWSWRAADGFDTAALAKRILAECAVYCRT
;
A
#
# COMPACT_ATOMS: atom_id res chain seq x y z
N MET A 1 8.13 24.93 -13.45
CA MET A 1 8.90 24.28 -12.39
C MET A 1 9.47 23.00 -12.98
N PRO A 2 10.77 22.75 -12.87
CA PRO A 2 11.35 21.56 -13.47
C PRO A 2 10.84 20.33 -12.68
N TRP A 3 10.37 19.34 -13.39
CA TRP A 3 10.06 17.99 -12.91
C TRP A 3 11.37 17.24 -12.57
N ALA A 4 12.29 17.92 -11.91
CA ALA A 4 13.54 17.35 -11.50
C ALA A 4 13.28 16.36 -10.37
N SER A 5 13.20 15.09 -10.77
CA SER A 5 13.61 13.92 -9.99
C SER A 5 13.06 13.79 -8.59
N MET A 6 11.76 13.52 -8.46
CA MET A 6 11.32 12.73 -7.33
C MET A 6 11.51 11.24 -7.72
N ILE A 7 12.76 10.80 -7.77
CA ILE A 7 13.05 9.36 -7.74
C ILE A 7 12.84 8.96 -6.28
N CYS A 8 11.59 8.65 -5.93
CA CYS A 8 11.28 7.96 -4.71
C CYS A 8 11.68 6.50 -4.96
N SER A 9 12.85 6.09 -4.51
CA SER A 9 13.22 4.69 -4.52
C SER A 9 12.42 4.01 -3.40
N ALA A 10 11.34 3.33 -3.75
CA ALA A 10 10.75 2.35 -2.86
C ALA A 10 11.73 1.18 -2.80
N SER A 11 12.36 1.00 -1.64
CA SER A 11 13.17 -0.19 -1.39
C SER A 11 12.21 -1.35 -1.14
N THR A 12 12.20 -2.30 -2.05
CA THR A 12 11.46 -3.54 -1.90
C THR A 12 11.93 -4.24 -0.63
N THR A 13 11.01 -4.40 0.33
CA THR A 13 11.19 -5.17 1.57
C THR A 13 12.36 -4.66 2.44
N SER A 14 12.16 -3.55 3.15
CA SER A 14 13.12 -3.05 4.16
C SER A 14 13.46 -4.09 5.23
N VAL A 15 12.60 -5.09 5.42
CA VAL A 15 12.79 -6.23 6.31
C VAL A 15 14.09 -6.98 6.01
N VAL A 16 14.48 -7.18 4.74
CA VAL A 16 15.72 -7.91 4.38
C VAL A 16 16.99 -7.18 4.79
N PHE A 17 16.92 -5.87 5.03
CA PHE A 17 18.07 -5.12 5.55
C PHE A 17 18.25 -5.29 7.06
N ASP A 18 17.20 -5.69 7.78
CA ASP A 18 17.25 -6.05 9.18
C ASP A 18 17.63 -7.53 9.35
N THR A 19 16.85 -8.43 8.76
CA THR A 19 17.06 -9.89 8.80
C THR A 19 16.61 -10.52 7.48
N TYR A 20 17.29 -11.57 7.07
CA TYR A 20 16.94 -12.33 5.87
C TYR A 20 17.08 -13.84 6.10
N TRP A 21 16.28 -14.59 5.36
CA TRP A 21 16.33 -16.04 5.38
C TRP A 21 17.41 -16.55 4.43
N ALA A 22 18.55 -16.96 4.98
CA ALA A 22 19.67 -17.49 4.21
C ALA A 22 19.49 -18.98 3.92
N ILE A 23 19.47 -19.34 2.65
CA ILE A 23 19.31 -20.71 2.16
C ILE A 23 20.67 -21.18 1.61
N PRO A 24 21.23 -22.35 2.04
CA PRO A 24 22.44 -22.88 1.44
C PRO A 24 22.30 -23.07 -0.07
N ALA A 25 23.33 -22.76 -0.84
CA ALA A 25 23.30 -22.79 -2.31
C ALA A 25 23.01 -24.18 -2.91
N ASP A 26 23.29 -25.24 -2.18
CA ASP A 26 23.04 -26.63 -2.55
C ASP A 26 21.70 -27.17 -2.11
N SER A 27 20.88 -26.33 -1.44
CA SER A 27 19.56 -26.72 -0.96
C SER A 27 18.55 -26.81 -2.10
N THR A 28 17.78 -27.89 -2.13
CA THR A 28 16.69 -28.10 -3.09
C THR A 28 15.37 -27.50 -2.61
N THR A 29 15.32 -26.92 -1.41
CA THR A 29 14.12 -26.37 -0.79
C THR A 29 14.47 -25.20 0.13
N ALA A 30 13.59 -24.21 0.21
CA ALA A 30 13.73 -23.07 1.12
C ALA A 30 13.54 -23.42 2.62
N LYS A 31 13.15 -24.66 2.95
CA LYS A 31 12.88 -25.07 4.34
C LYS A 31 14.13 -25.21 5.21
N THR A 32 15.30 -25.38 4.58
CA THR A 32 16.59 -25.66 5.26
C THR A 32 17.44 -24.41 5.44
N GLY A 33 16.84 -23.26 5.50
CA GLY A 33 17.54 -22.00 5.74
C GLY A 33 17.69 -21.67 7.24
N LYS A 34 18.28 -20.51 7.49
CA LYS A 34 18.36 -19.87 8.80
C LYS A 34 18.21 -18.36 8.68
N TRP A 35 17.72 -17.72 9.73
CA TRP A 35 17.70 -16.26 9.81
C TRP A 35 19.11 -15.71 10.04
N GLU A 36 19.49 -14.73 9.23
CA GLU A 36 20.74 -13.99 9.35
C GLU A 36 20.45 -12.52 9.52
N THR A 37 21.30 -11.82 10.29
CA THR A 37 21.20 -10.37 10.45
C THR A 37 21.68 -9.66 9.20
N GLY A 38 20.91 -8.71 8.72
CA GLY A 38 21.25 -7.84 7.59
C GLY A 38 22.17 -6.68 7.99
N PRO A 39 22.54 -5.82 7.04
CA PRO A 39 23.46 -4.70 7.26
C PRO A 39 22.85 -3.54 8.06
N ARG A 40 21.55 -3.52 8.27
CA ARG A 40 20.82 -2.51 9.03
C ARG A 40 21.24 -1.06 8.65
N MET A 41 21.45 -0.19 9.64
CA MET A 41 21.85 1.21 9.43
C MET A 41 23.21 1.39 8.76
N GLU A 42 24.09 0.38 8.77
CA GLU A 42 25.39 0.46 8.09
C GLU A 42 25.24 0.74 6.59
N LEU A 43 24.27 0.04 5.96
CA LEU A 43 23.96 0.26 4.55
C LEU A 43 23.47 1.68 4.28
N PHE A 44 22.50 2.16 5.08
CA PHE A 44 21.90 3.48 4.87
C PHE A 44 22.91 4.59 5.14
N ASN A 45 23.75 4.45 6.16
CA ASN A 45 24.84 5.40 6.45
C ASN A 45 25.86 5.43 5.31
N ALA A 46 26.22 4.29 4.74
CA ALA A 46 27.12 4.23 3.59
C ALA A 46 26.52 4.89 2.34
N LEU A 47 25.22 4.66 2.08
CA LEU A 47 24.50 5.29 0.97
C LEU A 47 24.42 6.81 1.13
N GLU A 48 24.03 7.29 2.32
CA GLU A 48 23.97 8.73 2.60
C GLU A 48 25.37 9.38 2.55
N GLY A 49 26.40 8.70 3.02
CA GLY A 49 27.79 9.17 2.93
C GLY A 49 28.28 9.31 1.51
N ALA A 50 27.85 8.44 0.60
CA ALA A 50 28.27 8.44 -0.82
C ALA A 50 27.41 9.36 -1.70
N LEU A 51 26.09 9.44 -1.46
CA LEU A 51 25.10 10.04 -2.36
C LEU A 51 24.38 11.25 -1.75
N GLY A 52 24.59 11.54 -0.48
CA GLY A 52 23.82 12.51 0.28
C GLY A 52 22.46 11.95 0.67
N LYS A 53 21.60 12.79 1.26
CA LYS A 53 20.29 12.40 1.76
C LYS A 53 19.38 11.96 0.61
N LEU A 54 18.85 10.74 0.69
CA LEU A 54 18.01 10.12 -0.34
C LEU A 54 16.53 10.12 0.07
N PRO A 55 15.60 10.33 -0.88
CA PRO A 55 14.17 10.22 -0.65
C PRO A 55 13.74 8.74 -0.71
N ILE A 56 13.92 8.02 0.39
CA ILE A 56 13.60 6.59 0.50
C ILE A 56 12.24 6.43 1.18
N ILE A 57 11.42 5.51 0.69
CA ILE A 57 10.23 4.97 1.36
C ILE A 57 10.58 3.53 1.75
N ALA A 58 10.45 3.22 3.05
CA ALA A 58 10.71 1.88 3.55
C ALA A 58 9.46 1.01 3.41
N GLU A 59 9.58 -0.12 2.72
CA GLU A 59 8.53 -1.12 2.69
C GLU A 59 8.63 -1.96 3.98
N ASP A 60 7.77 -1.65 4.94
CA ASP A 60 7.62 -2.32 6.22
C ASP A 60 6.38 -3.23 6.24
N LEU A 61 6.20 -4.02 5.19
CA LEU A 61 5.07 -4.94 5.02
C LEU A 61 5.48 -6.39 5.37
N GLY A 62 4.49 -7.20 5.76
CA GLY A 62 4.68 -8.61 6.07
C GLY A 62 4.90 -8.89 7.55
N GLU A 63 5.68 -9.93 7.87
CA GLU A 63 5.98 -10.32 9.25
C GLU A 63 7.10 -9.45 9.82
N LEU A 64 6.72 -8.52 10.69
CA LEU A 64 7.65 -7.53 11.25
C LEU A 64 8.19 -7.99 12.61
N PHE A 65 9.48 -8.30 12.65
CA PHE A 65 10.21 -8.46 13.90
C PHE A 65 10.34 -7.09 14.63
N PRO A 66 10.44 -7.08 15.97
CA PRO A 66 10.69 -5.82 16.72
C PRO A 66 11.89 -5.02 16.19
N SER A 67 12.95 -5.71 15.78
CA SER A 67 14.16 -5.11 15.21
C SER A 67 13.92 -4.35 13.89
N VAL A 68 12.94 -4.77 13.08
CA VAL A 68 12.54 -4.03 11.86
C VAL A 68 11.92 -2.68 12.22
N ARG A 69 11.10 -2.65 13.28
CA ARG A 69 10.50 -1.39 13.77
C ARG A 69 11.55 -0.45 14.33
N GLU A 70 12.57 -0.98 15.02
CA GLU A 70 13.74 -0.21 15.46
C GLU A 70 14.50 0.36 14.27
N LEU A 71 14.82 -0.47 13.27
CA LEU A 71 15.50 -0.02 12.05
C LEU A 71 14.72 1.07 11.32
N LEU A 72 13.39 0.94 11.22
CA LEU A 72 12.54 1.97 10.62
C LEU A 72 12.61 3.29 11.41
N ALA A 73 12.57 3.20 12.74
CA ALA A 73 12.70 4.38 13.60
C ALA A 73 14.07 5.05 13.47
N ASP A 74 15.15 4.27 13.47
CA ASP A 74 16.52 4.75 13.35
C ASP A 74 16.79 5.40 11.98
N SER A 75 16.25 4.83 10.91
CA SER A 75 16.40 5.35 9.55
C SER A 75 15.63 6.63 9.31
N THR A 76 14.60 6.90 10.10
CA THR A 76 13.64 8.01 9.89
C THR A 76 12.90 7.97 8.55
N PHE A 77 12.98 6.87 7.80
CA PHE A 77 12.27 6.72 6.55
C PHE A 77 10.76 6.56 6.79
N PRO A 78 9.90 7.12 5.93
CA PRO A 78 8.48 6.84 6.00
C PRO A 78 8.19 5.37 5.67
N GLY A 79 7.45 4.69 6.54
CA GLY A 79 6.90 3.36 6.28
C GLY A 79 5.63 3.41 5.43
N MET A 80 5.08 2.24 5.11
CA MET A 80 3.90 2.09 4.26
C MET A 80 2.65 1.73 5.07
N LYS A 81 1.51 2.30 4.70
CA LYS A 81 0.19 1.96 5.24
C LYS A 81 -0.74 1.57 4.10
N VAL A 82 -1.13 0.30 4.05
CA VAL A 82 -1.92 -0.28 2.96
C VAL A 82 -3.33 -0.57 3.43
N LEU A 83 -4.33 0.15 2.90
CA LEU A 83 -5.72 0.07 3.37
C LEU A 83 -6.35 -1.32 3.15
N GLN A 84 -5.99 -2.03 2.10
CA GLN A 84 -6.52 -3.39 1.89
C GLN A 84 -6.15 -4.36 3.02
N PHE A 85 -5.13 -4.08 3.82
CA PHE A 85 -4.74 -4.88 4.98
C PHE A 85 -5.44 -4.46 6.29
N ALA A 86 -6.21 -3.37 6.26
CA ALA A 86 -6.80 -2.78 7.46
C ALA A 86 -7.98 -3.56 8.04
N PHE A 87 -8.74 -4.27 7.22
CA PHE A 87 -10.10 -4.69 7.55
C PHE A 87 -10.24 -6.16 7.96
N GLY A 88 -9.14 -6.85 8.25
CA GLY A 88 -9.16 -8.24 8.76
C GLY A 88 -9.77 -8.38 10.17
N GLY A 89 -10.00 -7.27 10.85
CA GLY A 89 -10.52 -7.16 12.21
C GLY A 89 -9.43 -6.92 13.25
N GLY A 90 -9.85 -6.51 14.46
CA GLY A 90 -8.94 -6.08 15.53
C GLY A 90 -8.41 -4.66 15.33
N ASP A 91 -7.41 -4.30 16.12
CA ASP A 91 -6.75 -2.99 16.07
C ASP A 91 -5.55 -3.06 15.10
N SER A 92 -5.85 -2.98 13.81
CA SER A 92 -4.82 -3.04 12.76
C SER A 92 -4.08 -1.70 12.62
N GLU A 93 -2.75 -1.75 12.52
CA GLU A 93 -1.92 -0.57 12.24
C GLU A 93 -2.20 0.08 10.87
N TYR A 94 -2.89 -0.64 9.99
CA TYR A 94 -3.31 -0.15 8.67
C TYR A 94 -4.65 0.60 8.70
N LEU A 95 -5.35 0.64 9.84
CA LEU A 95 -6.57 1.45 9.99
C LEU A 95 -6.19 2.94 9.98
N PRO A 96 -6.91 3.80 9.25
CA PRO A 96 -6.57 5.22 9.11
C PRO A 96 -6.33 5.97 10.41
N HIS A 97 -7.03 5.65 11.49
CA HIS A 97 -6.84 6.30 12.79
C HIS A 97 -5.55 5.88 13.52
N ASN A 98 -4.92 4.77 13.09
CA ASN A 98 -3.64 4.28 13.62
C ASN A 98 -2.44 4.72 12.76
N HIS A 99 -2.67 5.43 11.65
CA HIS A 99 -1.58 5.89 10.82
C HIS A 99 -0.72 6.92 11.57
N VAL A 100 0.56 6.93 11.25
CA VAL A 100 1.52 7.93 11.74
C VAL A 100 1.85 8.93 10.65
N LYS A 101 2.25 10.16 11.04
CA LYS A 101 2.54 11.23 10.08
C LYS A 101 3.67 10.85 9.11
N ASN A 102 4.81 10.36 9.64
CA ASN A 102 5.94 9.91 8.82
C ASN A 102 5.64 8.56 8.15
N SER A 103 4.70 8.55 7.23
CA SER A 103 4.33 7.37 6.46
C SER A 103 3.77 7.74 5.08
N VAL A 104 3.63 6.73 4.24
CA VAL A 104 2.95 6.82 2.94
C VAL A 104 1.77 5.88 2.96
N VAL A 105 0.57 6.39 2.73
CA VAL A 105 -0.65 5.58 2.64
C VAL A 105 -0.94 5.20 1.18
N TYR A 106 -1.32 3.95 1.00
CA TYR A 106 -1.75 3.35 -0.26
C TYR A 106 -3.13 2.71 -0.07
N PRO A 107 -4.07 2.85 -1.00
CA PRO A 107 -5.26 1.97 -1.01
C PRO A 107 -4.87 0.50 -1.20
N GLY A 108 -3.98 0.24 -2.13
CA GLY A 108 -3.29 -1.00 -2.42
C GLY A 108 -1.98 -0.71 -3.14
N THR A 109 -1.02 -1.63 -3.10
CA THR A 109 0.25 -1.54 -3.83
C THR A 109 0.14 -2.20 -5.21
N HIS A 110 1.23 -2.28 -5.95
CA HIS A 110 1.29 -3.02 -7.21
C HIS A 110 1.04 -4.53 -7.05
N ASP A 111 1.28 -5.08 -5.86
CA ASP A 111 1.05 -6.50 -5.53
C ASP A 111 -0.38 -6.79 -5.07
N ASN A 112 -1.16 -5.76 -4.84
CA ASN A 112 -2.57 -5.89 -4.49
C ASN A 112 -3.43 -5.74 -5.75
N THR A 113 -4.58 -6.38 -5.76
CA THR A 113 -5.59 -6.12 -6.77
C THR A 113 -6.15 -4.69 -6.64
N THR A 114 -6.89 -4.22 -7.66
CA THR A 114 -7.54 -2.91 -7.60
C THR A 114 -8.60 -2.87 -6.50
N LEU A 115 -8.98 -1.67 -6.04
CA LEU A 115 -10.04 -1.51 -5.03
C LEU A 115 -11.39 -2.07 -5.50
N THR A 116 -11.69 -1.98 -6.79
CA THR A 116 -12.89 -2.56 -7.40
C THR A 116 -12.87 -4.08 -7.26
N ALA A 117 -11.80 -4.74 -7.73
CA ALA A 117 -11.65 -6.18 -7.64
C ALA A 117 -11.50 -6.66 -6.17
N TRP A 118 -10.84 -5.88 -5.32
CA TRP A 118 -10.78 -6.19 -3.90
C TRP A 118 -12.18 -6.26 -3.29
N TRP A 119 -13.02 -5.25 -3.53
CA TRP A 119 -14.38 -5.23 -3.00
C TRP A 119 -15.26 -6.33 -3.60
N ASP A 120 -15.20 -6.56 -4.90
CA ASP A 120 -16.11 -7.48 -5.56
C ASP A 120 -15.70 -8.95 -5.39
N GLU A 121 -14.40 -9.25 -5.46
CA GLU A 121 -13.88 -10.60 -5.62
C GLU A 121 -13.00 -11.10 -4.47
N SER A 122 -12.09 -10.26 -3.95
CA SER A 122 -11.01 -10.72 -3.07
C SER A 122 -11.34 -10.60 -1.59
N ALA A 123 -12.02 -9.52 -1.16
CA ALA A 123 -12.32 -9.29 0.24
C ALA A 123 -13.34 -10.32 0.76
N SER A 124 -13.02 -10.93 1.89
CA SER A 124 -13.92 -11.82 2.60
C SER A 124 -15.18 -11.08 3.09
N ALA A 125 -16.24 -11.82 3.40
CA ALA A 125 -17.46 -11.25 3.97
C ALA A 125 -17.19 -10.47 5.28
N LYS A 126 -16.21 -10.92 6.08
CA LYS A 126 -15.79 -10.24 7.31
C LYS A 126 -15.11 -8.90 6.99
N GLU A 127 -14.17 -8.89 6.06
CA GLU A 127 -13.45 -7.66 5.66
C GLU A 127 -14.42 -6.63 5.07
N LYS A 128 -15.34 -7.05 4.19
CA LYS A 128 -16.39 -6.17 3.65
C LYS A 128 -17.27 -5.58 4.75
N ALA A 129 -17.66 -6.37 5.75
CA ALA A 129 -18.48 -5.89 6.87
C ALA A 129 -17.72 -4.86 7.72
N VAL A 130 -16.47 -5.16 8.08
CA VAL A 130 -15.61 -4.24 8.84
C VAL A 130 -15.36 -2.95 8.06
N ALA A 131 -15.01 -3.06 6.78
CA ALA A 131 -14.77 -1.90 5.92
C ALA A 131 -16.02 -1.05 5.74
N ALA A 132 -17.19 -1.67 5.49
CA ALA A 132 -18.45 -0.96 5.32
C ALA A 132 -18.84 -0.17 6.57
N ALA A 133 -18.68 -0.77 7.76
CA ALA A 133 -18.95 -0.11 9.03
C ALA A 133 -17.94 1.02 9.28
N TYR A 134 -16.64 0.75 9.15
CA TYR A 134 -15.57 1.70 9.39
C TYR A 134 -15.66 2.94 8.47
N LEU A 135 -15.99 2.71 7.21
CA LEU A 135 -16.14 3.76 6.19
C LEU A 135 -17.53 4.43 6.18
N HIS A 136 -18.36 4.14 7.18
CA HIS A 136 -19.72 4.70 7.32
C HIS A 136 -20.64 4.44 6.11
N LEU A 137 -20.43 3.32 5.42
CA LEU A 137 -21.31 2.89 4.32
C LEU A 137 -22.54 2.11 4.84
N THR A 138 -22.45 1.64 6.09
CA THR A 138 -23.49 0.92 6.82
C THR A 138 -23.49 1.36 8.29
N GLY A 139 -24.36 0.77 9.12
CA GLY A 139 -24.25 0.89 10.56
C GLY A 139 -23.03 0.14 11.13
N CYS A 140 -22.75 0.34 12.43
CA CYS A 140 -21.58 -0.24 13.11
C CYS A 140 -21.56 -1.78 13.18
N GLN A 141 -22.71 -2.43 13.05
CA GLN A 141 -22.87 -3.89 13.04
C GLN A 141 -23.75 -4.29 11.84
N PRO A 142 -23.22 -4.25 10.62
CA PRO A 142 -24.03 -4.48 9.45
C PRO A 142 -24.40 -5.95 9.29
N THR A 143 -25.62 -6.18 8.85
CA THR A 143 -26.06 -7.48 8.36
C THR A 143 -25.42 -7.80 7.00
N ALA A 144 -25.35 -9.09 6.65
CA ALA A 144 -24.87 -9.50 5.33
C ALA A 144 -25.66 -8.84 4.19
N LYS A 145 -26.98 -8.60 4.38
CA LYS A 145 -27.83 -7.94 3.40
C LYS A 145 -27.45 -6.46 3.20
N GLU A 146 -27.14 -5.74 4.29
CA GLU A 146 -26.69 -4.34 4.21
C GLU A 146 -25.33 -4.22 3.52
N VAL A 147 -24.40 -5.12 3.85
CA VAL A 147 -23.10 -5.17 3.18
C VAL A 147 -23.25 -5.47 1.68
N ALA A 148 -24.09 -6.44 1.32
CA ALA A 148 -24.35 -6.78 -0.07
C ALA A 148 -25.06 -5.65 -0.86
N ALA A 149 -25.73 -4.72 -0.19
CA ALA A 149 -26.36 -3.57 -0.80
C ALA A 149 -25.38 -2.41 -1.07
N VAL A 150 -24.16 -2.44 -0.52
CA VAL A 150 -23.13 -1.42 -0.77
C VAL A 150 -22.62 -1.56 -2.20
N LYS A 151 -22.79 -0.49 -2.98
CA LYS A 151 -22.28 -0.46 -4.36
C LYS A 151 -20.75 -0.37 -4.37
N THR A 152 -20.12 -1.10 -5.26
CA THR A 152 -18.65 -1.13 -5.45
C THR A 152 -18.06 0.26 -5.61
N GLU A 153 -18.71 1.12 -6.40
CA GLU A 153 -18.25 2.51 -6.57
C GLU A 153 -18.27 3.31 -5.26
N ALA A 154 -19.27 3.08 -4.41
CA ALA A 154 -19.33 3.74 -3.09
C ALA A 154 -18.21 3.26 -2.17
N ALA A 155 -17.96 1.94 -2.13
CA ALA A 155 -16.89 1.35 -1.35
C ALA A 155 -15.51 1.85 -1.83
N ARG A 156 -15.26 1.81 -3.14
CA ARG A 156 -14.03 2.33 -3.76
C ARG A 156 -13.82 3.82 -3.43
N THR A 157 -14.85 4.64 -3.61
CA THR A 157 -14.77 6.08 -3.30
C THR A 157 -14.47 6.33 -1.83
N ALA A 158 -15.08 5.58 -0.92
CA ALA A 158 -14.83 5.71 0.51
C ALA A 158 -13.39 5.31 0.87
N LEU A 159 -12.84 4.25 0.25
CA LEU A 159 -11.44 3.85 0.43
C LEU A 159 -10.46 4.88 -0.10
N LEU A 160 -10.72 5.47 -1.27
CA LEU A 160 -9.91 6.58 -1.81
C LEU A 160 -9.90 7.77 -0.84
N ARG A 161 -11.07 8.14 -0.31
CA ARG A 161 -11.20 9.22 0.67
C ARG A 161 -10.52 8.89 1.99
N ALA A 162 -10.58 7.63 2.45
CA ALA A 162 -9.86 7.19 3.63
C ALA A 162 -8.33 7.34 3.47
N ALA A 163 -7.79 7.02 2.28
CA ALA A 163 -6.38 7.27 1.98
C ALA A 163 -6.06 8.78 1.96
N LEU A 164 -6.87 9.59 1.27
CA LEU A 164 -6.67 11.04 1.22
C LEU A 164 -6.82 11.70 2.60
N GLY A 165 -7.74 11.24 3.43
CA GLY A 165 -7.98 11.74 4.78
C GLY A 165 -7.01 11.26 5.85
N SER A 166 -6.07 10.37 5.52
CA SER A 166 -5.05 9.87 6.44
C SER A 166 -4.12 11.00 6.93
N VAL A 167 -3.58 10.84 8.14
CA VAL A 167 -2.53 11.75 8.68
C VAL A 167 -1.16 11.52 8.04
N ALA A 168 -0.98 10.47 7.26
CA ALA A 168 0.26 10.18 6.53
C ALA A 168 0.71 11.37 5.68
N ASP A 169 2.00 11.65 5.64
CA ASP A 169 2.55 12.79 4.88
C ASP A 169 2.28 12.67 3.37
N ARG A 170 2.16 11.46 2.85
CA ARG A 170 1.88 11.19 1.43
C ARG A 170 0.77 10.16 1.27
N ALA A 171 -0.02 10.33 0.23
CA ALA A 171 -0.97 9.33 -0.27
C ALA A 171 -0.62 9.02 -1.73
N ILE A 172 -0.37 7.76 -2.02
CA ILE A 172 -0.11 7.28 -3.39
C ILE A 172 -1.27 6.38 -3.79
N ILE A 173 -2.00 6.80 -4.81
CA ILE A 173 -3.21 6.11 -5.27
C ILE A 173 -2.96 5.63 -6.70
N PRO A 174 -3.07 4.32 -6.97
CA PRO A 174 -2.95 3.77 -8.31
C PRO A 174 -3.97 4.37 -9.28
N MET A 175 -3.56 4.63 -10.51
CA MET A 175 -4.46 5.18 -11.53
C MET A 175 -5.64 4.25 -11.83
N ALA A 176 -5.43 2.93 -11.76
CA ALA A 176 -6.49 1.94 -11.92
C ALA A 176 -7.64 2.15 -10.92
N ASP A 177 -7.34 2.53 -9.69
CA ASP A 177 -8.34 2.82 -8.65
C ASP A 177 -9.10 4.11 -8.93
N TRP A 178 -8.44 5.16 -9.43
CA TRP A 178 -9.11 6.37 -9.89
C TRP A 178 -10.05 6.11 -11.07
N LEU A 179 -9.65 5.25 -11.97
CA LEU A 179 -10.44 4.84 -13.14
C LEU A 179 -11.58 3.88 -12.77
N GLY A 180 -11.49 3.19 -11.64
CA GLY A 180 -12.48 2.20 -11.20
C GLY A 180 -12.40 0.89 -11.96
N LEU A 181 -11.20 0.52 -12.40
CA LEU A 181 -10.94 -0.72 -13.12
C LEU A 181 -10.92 -1.91 -12.18
N GLY A 182 -11.22 -3.09 -12.72
CA GLY A 182 -11.24 -4.37 -12.02
C GLY A 182 -9.89 -5.11 -12.08
N GLU A 183 -9.94 -6.44 -11.93
CA GLU A 183 -8.76 -7.32 -11.89
C GLU A 183 -7.91 -7.23 -13.16
N GLU A 184 -8.48 -6.86 -14.29
CA GLU A 184 -7.77 -6.65 -15.55
C GLU A 184 -6.65 -5.60 -15.48
N ALA A 185 -6.72 -4.72 -14.48
CA ALA A 185 -5.72 -3.67 -14.25
C ALA A 185 -4.71 -4.01 -13.13
N HIS A 186 -4.72 -5.24 -12.62
CA HIS A 186 -3.77 -5.72 -11.63
C HIS A 186 -2.36 -5.77 -12.22
N LEU A 187 -1.39 -5.16 -11.54
CA LEU A 187 -0.03 -5.00 -12.10
C LEU A 187 0.84 -6.23 -11.86
N ASN A 188 0.84 -6.75 -10.65
CA ASN A 188 1.73 -7.82 -10.25
C ASN A 188 1.02 -8.83 -9.34
N SER A 189 1.07 -10.11 -9.71
CA SER A 189 0.60 -11.22 -8.88
C SER A 189 1.80 -11.98 -8.36
N PRO A 190 2.22 -11.78 -7.10
CA PRO A 190 3.37 -12.48 -6.54
C PRO A 190 3.26 -14.00 -6.68
N GLY A 191 4.35 -14.66 -7.10
CA GLY A 191 4.39 -16.10 -7.32
C GLY A 191 3.82 -16.60 -8.63
N LYS A 192 3.24 -15.75 -9.49
CA LYS A 192 2.84 -16.12 -10.85
C LYS A 192 3.95 -15.81 -11.85
N LEU A 193 4.22 -16.77 -12.74
CA LEU A 193 5.12 -16.56 -13.86
C LEU A 193 4.35 -16.00 -15.07
N GLY A 194 4.81 -14.86 -15.61
CA GLY A 194 4.23 -14.20 -16.77
C GLY A 194 3.00 -13.34 -16.47
N GLY A 195 2.68 -12.43 -17.37
CA GLY A 195 1.53 -11.52 -17.28
C GLY A 195 1.70 -10.32 -16.36
N ASN A 196 2.69 -10.35 -15.46
CA ASN A 196 2.97 -9.26 -14.53
C ASN A 196 3.55 -8.04 -15.26
N TRP A 197 3.26 -6.83 -14.74
CA TRP A 197 3.77 -5.55 -15.24
C TRP A 197 3.40 -5.21 -16.69
N SER A 198 2.39 -5.89 -17.23
CA SER A 198 1.95 -5.75 -18.62
C SER A 198 0.82 -4.75 -18.83
N TRP A 199 0.00 -4.52 -17.80
CA TRP A 199 -1.11 -3.59 -17.89
C TRP A 199 -0.66 -2.17 -18.24
N ARG A 200 -1.42 -1.51 -19.10
CA ARG A 200 -1.27 -0.09 -19.44
C ARG A 200 -2.64 0.55 -19.48
N ALA A 201 -2.73 1.80 -19.00
CA ALA A 201 -3.95 2.58 -19.16
C ALA A 201 -4.25 2.79 -20.65
N ALA A 202 -5.51 2.74 -21.02
CA ALA A 202 -5.95 2.97 -22.39
C ALA A 202 -5.63 4.40 -22.83
N ASP A 203 -5.40 4.62 -24.14
CA ASP A 203 -5.19 5.95 -24.68
C ASP A 203 -6.35 6.88 -24.32
N GLY A 204 -6.03 8.12 -23.93
CA GLY A 204 -7.02 9.12 -23.56
C GLY A 204 -7.65 8.92 -22.16
N PHE A 205 -7.08 8.09 -21.29
CA PHE A 205 -7.53 7.95 -19.90
C PHE A 205 -7.40 9.26 -19.10
N ASP A 206 -6.45 10.11 -19.46
CA ASP A 206 -6.05 11.35 -18.78
C ASP A 206 -6.97 12.53 -19.14
N THR A 207 -8.27 12.33 -19.08
CA THR A 207 -9.25 13.35 -19.41
C THR A 207 -9.24 14.53 -18.45
N ALA A 208 -9.61 15.73 -18.96
CA ALA A 208 -9.79 16.92 -18.12
C ALA A 208 -10.84 16.71 -17.02
N ALA A 209 -11.87 15.88 -17.28
CA ALA A 209 -12.88 15.51 -16.30
C ALA A 209 -12.30 14.69 -15.15
N LEU A 210 -11.46 13.69 -15.45
CA LEU A 210 -10.75 12.90 -14.44
C LEU A 210 -9.81 13.77 -13.61
N ALA A 211 -9.01 14.60 -14.26
CA ALA A 211 -8.07 15.52 -13.58
C ALA A 211 -8.83 16.47 -12.63
N LYS A 212 -9.96 17.04 -13.08
CA LYS A 212 -10.81 17.91 -12.25
C LYS A 212 -11.38 17.15 -11.04
N ARG A 213 -11.81 15.90 -11.23
CA ARG A 213 -12.32 15.05 -10.13
C ARG A 213 -11.23 14.76 -9.11
N ILE A 214 -10.04 14.33 -9.55
CA ILE A 214 -8.91 14.05 -8.66
C ILE A 214 -8.53 15.32 -7.88
N LEU A 215 -8.40 16.45 -8.56
CA LEU A 215 -8.06 17.72 -7.91
C LEU A 215 -9.11 18.10 -6.85
N ALA A 216 -10.39 17.94 -7.15
CA ALA A 216 -11.48 18.25 -6.21
C ALA A 216 -11.41 17.34 -4.97
N GLU A 217 -11.19 16.04 -5.13
CA GLU A 217 -11.03 15.11 -4.00
C GLU A 217 -9.78 15.43 -3.17
N CYS A 218 -8.64 15.71 -3.82
CA CYS A 218 -7.42 16.11 -3.13
C CYS A 218 -7.59 17.42 -2.33
N ALA A 219 -8.29 18.41 -2.90
CA ALA A 219 -8.52 19.70 -2.25
C ALA A 219 -9.32 19.59 -0.95
N VAL A 220 -10.29 18.67 -0.86
CA VAL A 220 -11.06 18.41 0.37
C VAL A 220 -10.15 18.06 1.55
N TYR A 221 -9.06 17.36 1.29
CA TYR A 221 -8.11 16.88 2.30
C TYR A 221 -6.81 17.69 2.34
N CYS A 222 -6.77 18.88 1.71
CA CYS A 222 -5.58 19.75 1.63
C CYS A 222 -4.34 19.06 1.06
N ARG A 223 -4.53 18.13 0.10
CA ARG A 223 -3.45 17.41 -0.60
C ARG A 223 -3.28 17.97 -2.02
N THR A 224 -2.71 19.19 -2.10
CA THR A 224 -2.45 19.90 -3.38
C THR A 224 -0.98 20.12 -3.63
#